data_36d2654265beb8cf061c4f6ad0abae67
#
_entry.id   36d2654265beb8cf061c4f6ad0abae67
#
_cell.length_a   1.000
_cell.length_b   1.000
_cell.length_c   1.000
_cell.angle_alpha   90.00
_cell.angle_beta   90.00
_cell.angle_gamma   90.00
#
_symmetry.space_group_name_H-M   'P 1'
#
loop_
_entity.id
_entity.type
_entity.pdbx_description
1 polymer ?
#
loop_
_entity_poly.entity_id
_entity_poly.type
_entity_poly.pdbx_seq_one_letter_code
_entity_poly.pdbx_strand_id
1 'polypeptide(L)'
;MSDYAVDYTVDSTVDYTTDEMMTIAAARALADGVVCFVGIGLPSTATNIARRMHAPNAVLIYESGCIGAKPTRLPASIGDGVLAEHADAVIGVPEIFAYWLQAGRVDIGFLGAAQIDRFGNLNTTVIGPYDNPTTRLPGAGGAPEIAANAGAIIITLRHSARAFVEKLDFVTSFGHGSGAGDRERLGLRGRGPIAVITDLGILEPDPETKELTLTSVHPGVTVDQVQAATGWQLRVAEHVSETAAPTDDELRVMRELKSA
;
A
#
# COMPACT_ATOMS: atom_id res chain seq x y z
N MET A 1 10.41 23.51 14.43
CA MET A 1 9.25 22.67 14.68
C MET A 1 8.04 23.50 14.32
N SER A 2 7.47 23.29 13.17
CA SER A 2 6.25 23.97 12.72
C SER A 2 5.41 22.89 12.04
N ASP A 3 4.37 22.46 12.78
CA ASP A 3 3.35 21.56 12.30
C ASP A 3 2.58 22.22 11.16
N TYR A 4 2.80 21.78 9.94
CA TYR A 4 1.85 21.97 8.85
C TYR A 4 1.00 20.71 8.73
N ALA A 5 0.10 20.52 9.70
CA ALA A 5 -1.10 19.74 9.47
C ALA A 5 -1.98 20.59 8.55
N VAL A 6 -2.09 20.24 7.28
CA VAL A 6 -3.14 20.78 6.42
C VAL A 6 -4.42 20.07 6.88
N ASP A 7 -5.20 20.78 7.67
CA ASP A 7 -6.51 20.35 8.14
C ASP A 7 -7.49 20.42 6.95
N TYR A 8 -7.65 19.29 6.26
CA TYR A 8 -8.73 19.14 5.29
C TYR A 8 -10.01 18.93 6.10
N THR A 9 -10.75 20.02 6.34
CA THR A 9 -12.11 19.95 6.90
C THR A 9 -13.01 19.16 5.95
N VAL A 10 -13.16 17.86 6.23
CA VAL A 10 -14.19 17.02 5.64
C VAL A 10 -15.53 17.48 6.22
N ASP A 11 -16.55 17.57 5.38
CA ASP A 11 -17.89 17.99 5.74
C ASP A 11 -18.36 17.26 7.02
N SER A 12 -18.89 18.01 7.99
CA SER A 12 -19.18 17.58 9.36
C SER A 12 -20.31 16.53 9.52
N THR A 13 -20.73 15.91 8.43
CA THR A 13 -21.75 14.83 8.42
C THR A 13 -21.16 13.42 8.35
N VAL A 14 -19.83 13.29 8.29
CA VAL A 14 -19.16 12.01 8.04
C VAL A 14 -18.49 11.50 9.32
N ASP A 15 -18.97 10.36 9.84
CA ASP A 15 -18.47 9.77 11.10
C ASP A 15 -17.20 8.90 10.91
N TYR A 16 -16.30 9.27 9.98
CA TYR A 16 -15.02 8.60 9.76
C TYR A 16 -13.89 9.57 9.40
N THR A 17 -12.66 9.16 9.70
CA THR A 17 -11.46 9.91 9.35
C THR A 17 -10.93 9.53 7.97
N THR A 18 -10.07 10.38 7.37
CA THR A 18 -9.39 10.07 6.10
C THR A 18 -8.53 8.80 6.18
N ASP A 19 -7.93 8.53 7.36
CA ASP A 19 -7.18 7.28 7.61
C ASP A 19 -8.09 6.05 7.63
N GLU A 20 -9.30 6.18 8.17
CA GLU A 20 -10.29 5.11 8.14
C GLU A 20 -10.75 4.86 6.71
N MET A 21 -11.03 5.91 5.93
CA MET A 21 -11.37 5.79 4.52
C MET A 21 -10.29 5.05 3.71
N MET A 22 -9.03 5.50 3.83
CA MET A 22 -7.89 4.90 3.16
C MET A 22 -7.72 3.42 3.54
N THR A 23 -7.87 3.09 4.82
CA THR A 23 -7.74 1.72 5.33
C THR A 23 -8.84 0.81 4.79
N ILE A 24 -10.08 1.29 4.76
CA ILE A 24 -11.22 0.54 4.21
C ILE A 24 -11.09 0.36 2.69
N ALA A 25 -10.67 1.41 1.97
CA ALA A 25 -10.40 1.29 0.54
C ALA A 25 -9.34 0.22 0.24
N ALA A 26 -8.27 0.17 1.05
CA ALA A 26 -7.24 -0.87 0.95
C ALA A 26 -7.77 -2.28 1.29
N ALA A 27 -8.66 -2.41 2.27
CA ALA A 27 -9.31 -3.67 2.59
C ALA A 27 -10.19 -4.19 1.43
N ARG A 28 -10.99 -3.31 0.85
CA ARG A 28 -11.88 -3.63 -0.30
C ARG A 28 -11.13 -4.07 -1.56
N ALA A 29 -9.86 -3.70 -1.69
CA ALA A 29 -9.02 -4.09 -2.83
C ALA A 29 -8.60 -5.58 -2.80
N LEU A 30 -8.87 -6.30 -1.72
CA LEU A 30 -8.51 -7.71 -1.57
C LEU A 30 -9.70 -8.62 -1.94
N ALA A 31 -9.42 -9.61 -2.80
CA ALA A 31 -10.37 -10.68 -3.10
C ALA A 31 -10.27 -11.82 -2.07
N ASP A 32 -11.33 -12.63 -1.95
CA ASP A 32 -11.29 -13.84 -1.13
C ASP A 32 -10.33 -14.87 -1.71
N GLY A 33 -9.66 -15.62 -0.84
CA GLY A 33 -8.69 -16.65 -1.21
C GLY A 33 -7.32 -16.11 -1.64
N VAL A 34 -7.11 -14.80 -1.66
CA VAL A 34 -5.83 -14.18 -2.04
C VAL A 34 -4.71 -14.55 -1.07
N VAL A 35 -3.52 -14.84 -1.58
CA VAL A 35 -2.29 -14.95 -0.79
C VAL A 35 -1.62 -13.58 -0.73
N CYS A 36 -1.62 -12.96 0.44
CA CYS A 36 -1.23 -11.58 0.63
C CYS A 36 0.02 -11.45 1.51
N PHE A 37 1.07 -10.81 1.01
CA PHE A 37 2.24 -10.43 1.79
C PHE A 37 1.98 -9.09 2.48
N VAL A 38 1.99 -9.10 3.82
CA VAL A 38 1.44 -8.02 4.65
C VAL A 38 2.53 -7.28 5.40
N GLY A 39 2.54 -5.95 5.27
CA GLY A 39 3.33 -5.06 6.13
C GLY A 39 2.59 -4.70 7.42
N ILE A 40 3.33 -4.17 8.40
CA ILE A 40 2.76 -3.64 9.66
C ILE A 40 2.09 -2.28 9.42
N GLY A 41 1.18 -1.91 10.30
CA GLY A 41 0.43 -0.64 10.22
C GLY A 41 -0.82 -0.76 9.36
N LEU A 42 -1.06 0.19 8.47
CA LEU A 42 -2.26 0.22 7.62
C LEU A 42 -2.49 -1.08 6.84
N PRO A 43 -1.47 -1.68 6.18
CA PRO A 43 -1.67 -2.96 5.48
C PRO A 43 -2.17 -4.07 6.39
N SER A 44 -1.62 -4.19 7.61
CA SER A 44 -2.08 -5.19 8.57
C SER A 44 -3.52 -4.96 9.00
N THR A 45 -3.90 -3.70 9.23
CA THR A 45 -5.28 -3.35 9.56
C THR A 45 -6.22 -3.70 8.41
N ALA A 46 -5.91 -3.25 7.19
CA ALA A 46 -6.73 -3.47 6.00
C ALA A 46 -6.94 -4.97 5.70
N THR A 47 -5.86 -5.77 5.74
CA THR A 47 -5.95 -7.21 5.44
C THR A 47 -6.73 -7.98 6.51
N ASN A 48 -6.62 -7.58 7.78
CA ASN A 48 -7.40 -8.19 8.86
C ASN A 48 -8.87 -7.79 8.83
N ILE A 49 -9.22 -6.57 8.37
CA ILE A 49 -10.61 -6.19 8.10
C ILE A 49 -11.15 -7.05 6.96
N ALA A 50 -10.45 -7.11 5.82
CA ALA A 50 -10.86 -7.92 4.67
C ALA A 50 -11.15 -9.36 5.07
N ARG A 51 -10.23 -10.00 5.82
CA ARG A 51 -10.37 -11.38 6.29
C ARG A 51 -11.56 -11.58 7.24
N ARG A 52 -11.90 -10.59 8.06
CA ARG A 52 -13.06 -10.66 8.99
C ARG A 52 -14.40 -10.38 8.30
N MET A 53 -14.39 -9.85 7.08
CA MET A 53 -15.58 -9.44 6.37
C MET A 53 -15.79 -10.23 5.06
N HIS A 54 -15.19 -9.80 3.98
CA HIS A 54 -15.47 -10.31 2.64
C HIS A 54 -14.43 -11.28 2.07
N ALA A 55 -13.28 -11.43 2.73
CA ALA A 55 -12.18 -12.29 2.27
C ALA A 55 -11.73 -13.28 3.37
N PRO A 56 -12.63 -14.13 3.94
CA PRO A 56 -12.33 -15.00 5.07
C PRO A 56 -11.28 -16.06 4.76
N ASN A 57 -11.08 -16.42 3.50
CA ASN A 57 -10.10 -17.40 3.04
C ASN A 57 -8.76 -16.76 2.63
N ALA A 58 -8.58 -15.45 2.78
CA ALA A 58 -7.31 -14.80 2.48
C ALA A 58 -6.18 -15.34 3.38
N VAL A 59 -5.07 -15.71 2.75
CA VAL A 59 -3.86 -16.22 3.42
C VAL A 59 -2.90 -15.06 3.67
N LEU A 60 -2.81 -14.61 4.92
CA LEU A 60 -1.91 -13.52 5.29
C LEU A 60 -0.52 -14.06 5.61
N ILE A 61 0.49 -13.56 4.90
CA ILE A 61 1.90 -13.90 5.10
C ILE A 61 2.63 -12.67 5.63
N TYR A 62 3.38 -12.87 6.70
CA TYR A 62 4.25 -11.84 7.28
C TYR A 62 5.73 -12.23 7.11
N GLU A 63 6.56 -11.23 6.88
CA GLU A 63 8.01 -11.40 6.64
C GLU A 63 8.71 -12.21 7.76
N SER A 64 8.20 -12.14 9.00
CA SER A 64 8.71 -12.92 10.14
C SER A 64 8.59 -14.43 10.00
N GLY A 65 7.91 -14.95 8.97
CA GLY A 65 7.75 -16.38 8.74
C GLY A 65 6.35 -16.91 8.99
N CYS A 66 5.41 -16.08 9.42
CA CYS A 66 4.04 -16.52 9.70
C CYS A 66 3.23 -16.62 8.40
N ILE A 67 2.66 -17.80 8.15
CA ILE A 67 1.79 -18.11 7.00
C ILE A 67 0.39 -18.38 7.53
N GLY A 68 -0.63 -17.80 6.89
CA GLY A 68 -2.02 -17.90 7.30
C GLY A 68 -2.25 -17.31 8.70
N ALA A 69 -1.56 -16.22 9.01
CA ALA A 69 -1.70 -15.55 10.31
C ALA A 69 -3.13 -15.01 10.51
N LYS A 70 -3.66 -15.23 11.71
CA LYS A 70 -5.02 -14.82 12.12
C LYS A 70 -4.96 -14.07 13.44
N PRO A 71 -4.26 -12.92 13.50
CA PRO A 71 -4.05 -12.22 14.76
C PRO A 71 -5.36 -11.76 15.36
N THR A 72 -5.49 -11.92 16.70
CA THR A 72 -6.68 -11.51 17.45
C THR A 72 -6.71 -10.00 17.68
N ARG A 73 -5.53 -9.37 17.75
CA ARG A 73 -5.29 -7.92 17.80
C ARG A 73 -4.30 -7.50 16.72
N LEU A 74 -4.17 -6.21 16.48
CA LEU A 74 -3.16 -5.72 15.54
C LEU A 74 -1.75 -5.96 16.09
N PRO A 75 -0.82 -6.49 15.26
CA PRO A 75 0.57 -6.68 15.68
C PRO A 75 1.28 -5.35 15.87
N ALA A 76 2.00 -5.20 16.98
CA ALA A 76 2.79 -4.00 17.26
C ALA A 76 4.06 -3.91 16.40
N SER A 77 4.57 -5.05 15.94
CA SER A 77 5.76 -5.14 15.08
C SER A 77 5.72 -6.43 14.27
N ILE A 78 6.63 -6.55 13.29
CA ILE A 78 6.78 -7.77 12.49
C ILE A 78 7.21 -8.99 13.33
N GLY A 79 7.83 -8.77 14.49
CA GLY A 79 8.23 -9.82 15.44
C GLY A 79 7.23 -10.07 16.58
N ASP A 80 6.04 -9.49 16.50
CA ASP A 80 5.00 -9.69 17.54
C ASP A 80 4.50 -11.14 17.51
N GLY A 81 4.54 -11.82 18.68
CA GLY A 81 4.13 -13.21 18.85
C GLY A 81 2.68 -13.49 18.44
N VAL A 82 1.79 -12.49 18.50
CA VAL A 82 0.40 -12.62 18.07
C VAL A 82 0.26 -13.11 16.62
N LEU A 83 1.25 -12.83 15.78
CA LEU A 83 1.27 -13.29 14.38
C LEU A 83 1.42 -14.81 14.29
N ALA A 84 2.13 -15.43 15.24
CA ALA A 84 2.39 -16.87 15.25
C ALA A 84 1.32 -17.68 16.01
N GLU A 85 0.61 -17.06 16.96
CA GLU A 85 -0.34 -17.76 17.85
C GLU A 85 -1.42 -18.54 17.10
N HIS A 86 -1.91 -17.99 15.99
CA HIS A 86 -2.96 -18.59 15.16
C HIS A 86 -2.56 -18.69 13.69
N ALA A 87 -1.25 -18.77 13.41
CA ALA A 87 -0.76 -19.03 12.05
C ALA A 87 -0.95 -20.52 11.68
N ASP A 88 -1.20 -20.78 10.41
CA ASP A 88 -1.29 -22.14 9.90
C ASP A 88 0.11 -22.80 9.86
N ALA A 89 1.18 -21.99 9.68
CA ALA A 89 2.57 -22.41 9.77
C ALA A 89 3.49 -21.24 10.15
N VAL A 90 4.62 -21.58 10.76
CA VAL A 90 5.72 -20.64 11.01
C VAL A 90 6.99 -21.25 10.45
N ILE A 91 7.65 -20.55 9.54
CA ILE A 91 8.87 -21.01 8.85
C ILE A 91 9.96 -19.93 8.93
N GLY A 92 11.17 -20.22 8.47
CA GLY A 92 12.27 -19.25 8.47
C GLY A 92 12.05 -18.13 7.47
N VAL A 93 12.61 -16.93 7.76
CA VAL A 93 12.56 -15.78 6.86
C VAL A 93 13.08 -16.11 5.46
N PRO A 94 14.24 -16.82 5.27
CA PRO A 94 14.72 -17.18 3.93
C PRO A 94 13.71 -18.03 3.17
N GLU A 95 12.95 -18.88 3.85
CA GLU A 95 11.96 -19.77 3.24
C GLU A 95 10.72 -19.03 2.77
N ILE A 96 10.29 -17.96 3.50
CA ILE A 96 9.22 -17.07 3.06
C ILE A 96 9.60 -16.41 1.73
N PHE A 97 10.82 -15.89 1.62
CA PHE A 97 11.25 -15.24 0.39
C PHE A 97 11.48 -16.24 -0.75
N ALA A 98 12.19 -17.33 -0.50
CA ALA A 98 12.55 -18.30 -1.55
C ALA A 98 11.34 -19.14 -2.02
N TYR A 99 10.55 -19.70 -1.09
CA TYR A 99 9.54 -20.68 -1.44
C TYR A 99 8.13 -20.12 -1.60
N TRP A 100 7.88 -18.92 -1.10
CA TRP A 100 6.59 -18.25 -1.29
C TRP A 100 6.69 -17.12 -2.28
N LEU A 101 7.53 -16.13 -2.01
CA LEU A 101 7.59 -14.92 -2.82
C LEU A 101 8.25 -15.16 -4.18
N GLN A 102 9.52 -15.59 -4.18
CA GLN A 102 10.27 -15.85 -5.42
C GLN A 102 9.72 -17.03 -6.22
N ALA A 103 9.05 -17.97 -5.56
CA ALA A 103 8.34 -19.07 -6.23
C ALA A 103 7.01 -18.63 -6.88
N GLY A 104 6.60 -17.35 -6.73
CA GLY A 104 5.39 -16.80 -7.34
C GLY A 104 4.08 -17.27 -6.70
N ARG A 105 4.11 -17.58 -5.40
CA ARG A 105 2.93 -18.04 -4.64
C ARG A 105 2.22 -16.91 -3.88
N VAL A 106 2.71 -15.70 -3.99
CA VAL A 106 2.12 -14.49 -3.38
C VAL A 106 1.40 -13.72 -4.47
N ASP A 107 0.10 -13.55 -4.32
CA ASP A 107 -0.74 -12.84 -5.30
C ASP A 107 -0.60 -11.32 -5.16
N ILE A 108 -0.65 -10.82 -3.92
CA ILE A 108 -0.64 -9.39 -3.60
C ILE A 108 0.45 -9.10 -2.55
N GLY A 109 1.26 -8.07 -2.79
CA GLY A 109 2.13 -7.46 -1.80
C GLY A 109 1.68 -6.04 -1.48
N PHE A 110 1.62 -5.69 -0.19
CA PHE A 110 1.42 -4.30 0.23
C PHE A 110 2.75 -3.61 0.47
N LEU A 111 2.91 -2.41 -0.10
CA LEU A 111 4.07 -1.56 0.13
C LEU A 111 3.65 -0.14 0.50
N GLY A 112 4.50 0.50 1.30
CA GLY A 112 4.44 1.94 1.57
C GLY A 112 5.77 2.59 1.23
N ALA A 113 5.80 3.92 1.14
CA ALA A 113 7.03 4.65 0.83
C ALA A 113 7.01 6.07 1.40
N ALA A 114 8.21 6.68 1.47
CA ALA A 114 8.33 8.10 1.74
C ALA A 114 8.18 8.94 0.47
N GLN A 115 8.59 8.37 -0.69
CA GLN A 115 8.36 8.99 -2.00
C GLN A 115 7.92 7.94 -3.02
N ILE A 116 7.07 8.38 -3.94
CA ILE A 116 6.59 7.65 -5.10
C ILE A 116 6.68 8.54 -6.34
N ASP A 117 7.06 7.99 -7.49
CA ASP A 117 6.99 8.68 -8.77
C ASP A 117 5.77 8.26 -9.61
N ARG A 118 5.63 8.86 -10.78
CA ARG A 118 4.51 8.64 -11.71
C ARG A 118 4.37 7.20 -12.23
N PHE A 119 5.39 6.36 -12.06
CA PHE A 119 5.39 4.96 -12.48
C PHE A 119 5.33 3.99 -11.29
N GLY A 120 5.06 4.51 -10.08
CA GLY A 120 4.94 3.69 -8.88
C GLY A 120 6.26 3.11 -8.40
N ASN A 121 7.42 3.66 -8.82
CA ASN A 121 8.68 3.36 -8.17
C ASN A 121 8.70 4.00 -6.78
N LEU A 122 9.35 3.35 -5.82
CA LEU A 122 9.27 3.73 -4.41
C LEU A 122 10.64 4.04 -3.82
N ASN A 123 10.67 5.04 -2.95
CA ASN A 123 11.84 5.35 -2.13
C ASN A 123 11.50 5.20 -0.65
N THR A 124 12.25 4.31 0.01
CA THR A 124 12.25 4.09 1.47
C THR A 124 13.66 4.19 2.05
N THR A 125 14.64 4.68 1.28
CA THR A 125 16.07 4.63 1.66
C THR A 125 16.61 5.97 2.12
N VAL A 126 16.39 7.05 1.35
CA VAL A 126 17.03 8.34 1.64
C VAL A 126 16.26 9.49 1.02
N ILE A 127 16.22 10.63 1.69
CA ILE A 127 15.80 11.92 1.13
C ILE A 127 17.05 12.78 0.93
N GLY A 128 17.21 13.35 -0.26
CA GLY A 128 18.40 14.09 -0.68
C GLY A 128 19.52 13.17 -1.22
N PRO A 129 20.72 13.71 -1.45
CA PRO A 129 21.84 12.95 -2.01
C PRO A 129 22.23 11.75 -1.13
N TYR A 130 22.50 10.60 -1.77
CA TYR A 130 22.79 9.35 -1.04
C TYR A 130 23.97 9.46 -0.08
N ASP A 131 25.04 10.14 -0.50
CA ASP A 131 26.28 10.29 0.30
C ASP A 131 26.18 11.37 1.38
N ASN A 132 25.25 12.33 1.23
CA ASN A 132 25.00 13.39 2.21
C ASN A 132 23.50 13.64 2.36
N PRO A 133 22.74 12.70 2.95
CA PRO A 133 21.29 12.75 2.98
C PRO A 133 20.76 13.80 3.95
N THR A 134 19.68 14.46 3.55
CA THR A 134 18.86 15.27 4.45
C THR A 134 18.18 14.40 5.51
N THR A 135 17.72 13.19 5.10
CA THR A 135 17.09 12.22 6.00
C THR A 135 17.43 10.79 5.56
N ARG A 136 17.91 9.96 6.50
CA ARG A 136 17.93 8.50 6.33
C ARG A 136 16.58 7.93 6.71
N LEU A 137 16.00 7.17 5.79
CA LEU A 137 14.78 6.43 5.98
C LEU A 137 15.08 5.00 6.49
N PRO A 138 14.07 4.20 6.85
CA PRO A 138 14.28 2.84 7.37
C PRO A 138 15.09 1.90 6.47
N GLY A 139 15.12 2.14 5.17
CA GLY A 139 15.83 1.32 4.18
C GLY A 139 14.91 0.40 3.39
N ALA A 140 15.51 -0.62 2.78
CA ALA A 140 14.82 -1.49 1.84
C ALA A 140 13.95 -2.56 2.52
N GLY A 141 14.46 -3.21 3.59
CA GLY A 141 13.83 -4.42 4.10
C GLY A 141 13.58 -5.42 2.97
N GLY A 142 12.44 -6.09 3.01
CA GLY A 142 11.96 -6.99 1.95
C GLY A 142 11.27 -6.29 0.77
N ALA A 143 11.07 -4.97 0.81
CA ALA A 143 10.24 -4.28 -0.18
C ALA A 143 10.70 -4.45 -1.65
N PRO A 144 12.02 -4.42 -1.99
CA PRO A 144 12.45 -4.67 -3.37
C PRO A 144 12.09 -6.07 -3.89
N GLU A 145 12.24 -7.08 -3.03
CA GLU A 145 11.89 -8.46 -3.36
C GLU A 145 10.39 -8.63 -3.54
N ILE A 146 9.58 -8.00 -2.67
CA ILE A 146 8.12 -8.00 -2.79
C ILE A 146 7.71 -7.32 -4.10
N ALA A 147 8.26 -6.14 -4.39
CA ALA A 147 7.98 -5.39 -5.62
C ALA A 147 8.34 -6.16 -6.90
N ALA A 148 9.41 -6.97 -6.85
CA ALA A 148 9.89 -7.74 -7.99
C ALA A 148 9.09 -9.03 -8.22
N ASN A 149 8.66 -9.73 -7.17
CA ASN A 149 8.22 -11.12 -7.25
C ASN A 149 6.75 -11.37 -6.90
N ALA A 150 6.06 -10.49 -6.18
CA ALA A 150 4.63 -10.67 -5.93
C ALA A 150 3.82 -10.53 -7.22
N GLY A 151 2.71 -11.24 -7.33
CA GLY A 151 1.81 -11.23 -8.49
C GLY A 151 1.35 -9.81 -8.86
N ALA A 152 1.06 -8.99 -7.85
CA ALA A 152 0.76 -7.57 -7.99
C ALA A 152 1.10 -6.81 -6.69
N ILE A 153 1.20 -5.50 -6.77
CA ILE A 153 1.49 -4.62 -5.64
C ILE A 153 0.35 -3.63 -5.45
N ILE A 154 -0.10 -3.48 -4.20
CA ILE A 154 -0.93 -2.37 -3.76
C ILE A 154 -0.03 -1.46 -2.91
N ILE A 155 0.01 -0.19 -3.27
CA ILE A 155 0.78 0.82 -2.57
C ILE A 155 -0.16 1.66 -1.72
N THR A 156 0.20 1.88 -0.45
CA THR A 156 -0.58 2.72 0.47
C THR A 156 0.32 3.80 1.07
N LEU A 157 -0.02 5.06 0.87
CA LEU A 157 0.70 6.20 1.46
C LEU A 157 -0.18 7.45 1.47
N ARG A 158 0.14 8.41 2.36
CA ARG A 158 -0.53 9.72 2.36
C ARG A 158 -0.16 10.52 1.12
N HIS A 159 -1.14 11.15 0.51
CA HIS A 159 -0.98 11.97 -0.68
C HIS A 159 -0.46 13.36 -0.31
N SER A 160 0.75 13.68 -0.71
CA SER A 160 1.33 15.00 -0.51
C SER A 160 2.42 15.27 -1.55
N ALA A 161 2.69 16.53 -1.86
CA ALA A 161 3.75 16.93 -2.79
C ALA A 161 5.17 16.51 -2.32
N ARG A 162 5.34 16.14 -1.04
CA ARG A 162 6.59 15.57 -0.53
C ARG A 162 6.72 14.09 -0.83
N ALA A 163 5.59 13.37 -0.88
CA ALA A 163 5.55 11.94 -1.17
C ALA A 163 5.42 11.67 -2.67
N PHE A 164 4.58 12.42 -3.36
CA PHE A 164 4.34 12.29 -4.81
C PHE A 164 5.28 13.23 -5.56
N VAL A 165 6.48 12.74 -5.92
CA VAL A 165 7.55 13.54 -6.49
C VAL A 165 7.77 13.23 -7.98
N GLU A 166 8.14 14.24 -8.77
CA GLU A 166 8.43 14.03 -10.19
C GLU A 166 9.65 13.10 -10.38
N LYS A 167 10.63 13.21 -9.47
CA LYS A 167 11.84 12.40 -9.48
C LYS A 167 12.17 11.95 -8.06
N LEU A 168 12.36 10.64 -7.89
CA LEU A 168 12.81 10.06 -6.63
C LEU A 168 14.26 10.44 -6.32
N ASP A 169 14.55 10.67 -5.05
CA ASP A 169 15.93 10.83 -4.59
C ASP A 169 16.70 9.50 -4.64
N PHE A 170 15.99 8.38 -4.49
CA PHE A 170 16.54 7.03 -4.58
C PHE A 170 15.43 6.03 -4.97
N VAL A 171 15.73 5.06 -5.82
CA VAL A 171 14.79 3.97 -6.15
C VAL A 171 15.11 2.78 -5.26
N THR A 172 14.29 2.55 -4.23
CA THR A 172 14.41 1.38 -3.36
C THR A 172 13.67 0.19 -3.95
N SER A 173 12.44 0.38 -4.38
CA SER A 173 11.59 -0.68 -4.96
C SER A 173 11.10 -0.27 -6.33
N PHE A 174 11.25 -1.19 -7.28
CA PHE A 174 10.90 -0.95 -8.68
C PHE A 174 9.39 -1.12 -8.90
N GLY A 175 8.76 -0.10 -9.44
CA GLY A 175 7.38 -0.14 -9.89
C GLY A 175 7.27 -0.58 -11.34
N HIS A 176 6.92 0.37 -12.23
CA HIS A 176 6.91 0.20 -13.67
C HIS A 176 8.14 0.83 -14.37
N GLY A 177 9.16 1.22 -13.61
CA GLY A 177 10.39 1.81 -14.15
C GLY A 177 10.15 3.16 -14.83
N SER A 178 10.37 3.24 -16.13
CA SER A 178 10.08 4.40 -16.96
C SER A 178 8.84 4.22 -17.84
N GLY A 179 8.07 3.16 -17.61
CA GLY A 179 6.82 2.86 -18.30
C GLY A 179 6.67 1.42 -18.77
N ALA A 180 5.78 1.24 -19.74
CA ALA A 180 5.47 -0.08 -20.29
C ALA A 180 6.71 -0.81 -20.86
N GLY A 181 6.80 -2.11 -20.59
CA GLY A 181 7.89 -2.97 -21.08
C GLY A 181 9.12 -3.04 -20.17
N ASP A 182 9.29 -2.11 -19.22
CA ASP A 182 10.47 -2.10 -18.36
C ASP A 182 10.54 -3.29 -17.42
N ARG A 183 9.41 -3.73 -16.86
CA ARG A 183 9.36 -4.93 -16.00
C ARG A 183 9.74 -6.19 -16.77
N GLU A 184 9.22 -6.34 -17.96
CA GLU A 184 9.51 -7.46 -18.87
C GLU A 184 10.99 -7.47 -19.29
N ARG A 185 11.54 -6.30 -19.63
CA ARG A 185 12.95 -6.13 -20.00
C ARG A 185 13.90 -6.52 -18.86
N LEU A 186 13.49 -6.30 -17.62
CA LEU A 186 14.26 -6.65 -16.42
C LEU A 186 13.96 -8.07 -15.91
N GLY A 187 13.06 -8.80 -16.55
CA GLY A 187 12.68 -10.14 -16.12
C GLY A 187 11.95 -10.19 -14.77
N LEU A 188 11.33 -9.08 -14.36
CA LEU A 188 10.58 -9.01 -13.12
C LEU A 188 9.28 -9.78 -13.22
N ARG A 189 8.97 -10.55 -12.18
CA ARG A 189 7.73 -11.29 -12.08
C ARG A 189 6.57 -10.34 -11.71
N GLY A 190 5.35 -10.82 -11.91
CA GLY A 190 4.15 -10.09 -11.53
C GLY A 190 3.90 -8.82 -12.34
N ARG A 191 2.76 -8.24 -12.09
CA ARG A 191 2.24 -7.09 -12.82
C ARG A 191 2.77 -5.74 -12.32
N GLY A 192 3.51 -5.74 -11.19
CA GLY A 192 3.93 -4.52 -10.50
C GLY A 192 2.78 -3.82 -9.76
N PRO A 193 2.88 -2.51 -9.50
CA PRO A 193 1.80 -1.74 -8.91
C PRO A 193 0.52 -1.81 -9.74
N ILE A 194 -0.60 -2.15 -9.09
CA ILE A 194 -1.93 -2.17 -9.71
C ILE A 194 -2.84 -1.09 -9.14
N ALA A 195 -2.54 -0.61 -7.94
CA ALA A 195 -3.25 0.49 -7.30
C ALA A 195 -2.33 1.22 -6.33
N VAL A 196 -2.50 2.53 -6.26
CA VAL A 196 -1.96 3.41 -5.22
C VAL A 196 -3.15 4.00 -4.49
N ILE A 197 -3.35 3.57 -3.25
CA ILE A 197 -4.48 3.99 -2.40
C ILE A 197 -3.94 5.01 -1.42
N THR A 198 -4.53 6.19 -1.43
CA THR A 198 -4.13 7.34 -0.62
C THR A 198 -5.27 7.81 0.27
N ASP A 199 -5.04 8.81 1.07
CA ASP A 199 -6.07 9.51 1.85
C ASP A 199 -6.93 10.48 1.00
N LEU A 200 -6.57 10.71 -0.28
CA LEU A 200 -7.34 11.55 -1.19
C LEU A 200 -8.11 10.76 -2.26
N GLY A 201 -7.61 9.57 -2.64
CA GLY A 201 -8.22 8.78 -3.71
C GLY A 201 -7.36 7.60 -4.13
N ILE A 202 -7.69 7.03 -5.28
CA ILE A 202 -7.04 5.85 -5.85
C ILE A 202 -6.48 6.21 -7.23
N LEU A 203 -5.21 5.84 -7.42
CA LEU A 203 -4.56 5.91 -8.72
C LEU A 203 -4.28 4.49 -9.21
N GLU A 204 -4.47 4.27 -10.50
CA GLU A 204 -4.15 3.01 -11.16
C GLU A 204 -3.20 3.25 -12.34
N PRO A 205 -2.33 2.29 -12.68
CA PRO A 205 -1.46 2.45 -13.84
C PRO A 205 -2.30 2.41 -15.13
N ASP A 206 -2.10 3.38 -15.98
CA ASP A 206 -2.64 3.37 -17.35
C ASP A 206 -2.25 2.06 -18.06
N PRO A 207 -3.18 1.38 -18.71
CA PRO A 207 -2.93 0.06 -19.29
C PRO A 207 -1.82 0.05 -20.37
N GLU A 208 -1.63 1.16 -21.08
CA GLU A 208 -0.66 1.28 -22.17
C GLU A 208 0.68 1.84 -21.69
N THR A 209 0.66 2.95 -20.96
CA THR A 209 1.87 3.68 -20.58
C THR A 209 2.43 3.29 -19.24
N LYS A 210 1.59 2.69 -18.35
CA LYS A 210 1.88 2.41 -16.93
C LYS A 210 2.06 3.65 -16.07
N GLU A 211 1.75 4.83 -16.57
CA GLU A 211 1.71 6.04 -15.76
C GLU A 211 0.50 6.01 -14.81
N LEU A 212 0.72 6.37 -13.54
CA LEU A 212 -0.34 6.45 -12.55
C LEU A 212 -1.38 7.50 -12.96
N THR A 213 -2.62 7.07 -13.02
CA THR A 213 -3.78 7.85 -13.44
C THR A 213 -4.79 7.88 -12.31
N LEU A 214 -5.30 9.05 -11.95
CA LEU A 214 -6.36 9.17 -10.95
C LEU A 214 -7.65 8.57 -11.50
N THR A 215 -8.15 7.52 -10.87
CA THR A 215 -9.38 6.81 -11.26
C THR A 215 -10.54 7.04 -10.30
N SER A 216 -10.23 7.35 -9.03
CA SER A 216 -11.26 7.64 -8.03
C SER A 216 -10.78 8.67 -7.02
N VAL A 217 -11.69 9.50 -6.53
CA VAL A 217 -11.48 10.39 -5.37
C VAL A 217 -12.29 9.87 -4.17
N HIS A 218 -11.86 10.17 -2.97
CA HIS A 218 -12.64 9.88 -1.77
C HIS A 218 -13.74 10.92 -1.57
N PRO A 219 -14.82 10.60 -0.82
CA PRO A 219 -15.91 11.54 -0.57
C PRO A 219 -15.40 12.89 -0.05
N GLY A 220 -15.89 13.97 -0.67
CA GLY A 220 -15.49 15.34 -0.34
C GLY A 220 -14.14 15.80 -0.90
N VAL A 221 -13.40 14.94 -1.61
CA VAL A 221 -12.12 15.30 -2.26
C VAL A 221 -12.35 15.69 -3.71
N THR A 222 -11.69 16.74 -4.16
CA THR A 222 -11.73 17.19 -5.57
C THR A 222 -10.48 16.76 -6.33
N VAL A 223 -10.60 16.62 -7.66
CA VAL A 223 -9.46 16.35 -8.56
C VAL A 223 -8.36 17.42 -8.40
N ASP A 224 -8.75 18.69 -8.24
CA ASP A 224 -7.81 19.80 -8.06
C ASP A 224 -6.98 19.66 -6.77
N GLN A 225 -7.58 19.16 -5.69
CA GLN A 225 -6.86 18.89 -4.45
C GLN A 225 -5.82 17.79 -4.65
N VAL A 226 -6.17 16.72 -5.35
CA VAL A 226 -5.22 15.61 -5.67
C VAL A 226 -4.09 16.15 -6.56
N GLN A 227 -4.42 16.92 -7.60
CA GLN A 227 -3.41 17.51 -8.49
C GLN A 227 -2.46 18.45 -7.74
N ALA A 228 -2.97 19.29 -6.84
CA ALA A 228 -2.17 20.22 -6.03
C ALA A 228 -1.21 19.49 -5.06
N ALA A 229 -1.58 18.28 -4.64
CA ALA A 229 -0.77 17.42 -3.77
C ALA A 229 0.22 16.52 -4.55
N THR A 230 0.23 16.58 -5.89
CA THR A 230 1.07 15.75 -6.76
C THR A 230 2.18 16.59 -7.40
N GLY A 231 3.43 16.13 -7.30
CA GLY A 231 4.62 16.83 -7.79
C GLY A 231 4.82 16.80 -9.32
N TRP A 232 3.89 16.21 -10.08
CA TRP A 232 3.88 16.19 -11.55
C TRP A 232 2.48 16.47 -12.09
N GLN A 233 2.36 16.69 -13.41
CA GLN A 233 1.07 16.79 -14.08
C GLN A 233 0.39 15.42 -14.04
N LEU A 234 -0.53 15.25 -13.08
CA LEU A 234 -1.23 13.97 -12.87
C LEU A 234 -2.18 13.68 -14.04
N ARG A 235 -2.11 12.46 -14.56
CA ARG A 235 -3.15 11.96 -15.47
C ARG A 235 -4.44 11.72 -14.71
N VAL A 236 -5.54 12.10 -15.33
CA VAL A 236 -6.88 11.91 -14.77
C VAL A 236 -7.69 11.08 -15.77
N ALA A 237 -8.37 10.06 -15.27
CA ALA A 237 -9.24 9.23 -16.10
C ALA A 237 -10.38 10.08 -16.71
N GLU A 238 -10.89 9.66 -17.86
CA GLU A 238 -12.03 10.32 -18.49
C GLU A 238 -13.26 10.39 -17.58
N HIS A 239 -13.44 9.33 -16.76
CA HIS A 239 -14.44 9.26 -15.71
C HIS A 239 -13.77 8.96 -14.39
N VAL A 240 -13.72 9.95 -13.50
CA VAL A 240 -13.26 9.78 -12.12
C VAL A 240 -14.48 9.45 -11.27
N SER A 241 -14.45 8.28 -10.62
CA SER A 241 -15.52 7.88 -9.69
C SER A 241 -15.29 8.44 -8.29
N GLU A 242 -16.33 8.53 -7.49
CA GLU A 242 -16.19 8.69 -6.05
C GLU A 242 -16.20 7.31 -5.39
N THR A 243 -15.25 7.04 -4.51
CA THR A 243 -15.22 5.79 -3.75
C THR A 243 -16.38 5.76 -2.76
N ALA A 244 -16.99 4.59 -2.56
CA ALA A 244 -18.04 4.46 -1.57
C ALA A 244 -17.49 4.75 -0.16
N ALA A 245 -18.21 5.57 0.61
CA ALA A 245 -17.91 5.81 2.01
C ALA A 245 -17.81 4.49 2.80
N PRO A 246 -17.05 4.43 3.90
CA PRO A 246 -17.05 3.27 4.80
C PRO A 246 -18.47 2.98 5.32
N THR A 247 -18.83 1.71 5.40
CA THR A 247 -20.06 1.29 6.07
C THR A 247 -19.87 1.23 7.59
N ASP A 248 -20.96 1.28 8.34
CA ASP A 248 -20.94 1.15 9.80
C ASP A 248 -20.29 -0.16 10.25
N ASP A 249 -20.53 -1.26 9.52
CA ASP A 249 -19.92 -2.56 9.82
C ASP A 249 -18.41 -2.58 9.60
N GLU A 250 -17.93 -1.97 8.52
CA GLU A 250 -16.49 -1.84 8.26
C GLU A 250 -15.79 -1.00 9.32
N LEU A 251 -16.39 0.12 9.71
CA LEU A 251 -15.88 0.99 10.77
C LEU A 251 -15.87 0.26 12.11
N ARG A 252 -16.94 -0.46 12.45
CA ARG A 252 -17.03 -1.24 13.68
C ARG A 252 -15.91 -2.29 13.76
N VAL A 253 -15.75 -3.11 12.71
CA VAL A 253 -14.71 -4.16 12.67
C VAL A 253 -13.32 -3.55 12.77
N MET A 254 -13.06 -2.42 12.09
CA MET A 254 -11.78 -1.74 12.15
C MET A 254 -11.50 -1.17 13.54
N ARG A 255 -12.47 -0.51 14.17
CA ARG A 255 -12.33 0.12 15.50
C ARG A 255 -12.17 -0.94 16.59
N GLU A 256 -12.86 -2.07 16.49
CA GLU A 256 -12.65 -3.24 17.37
C GLU A 256 -11.21 -3.76 17.25
N LEU A 257 -10.67 -3.90 16.03
CA LEU A 257 -9.30 -4.33 15.79
C LEU A 257 -8.25 -3.39 16.40
N LYS A 258 -8.51 -2.07 16.37
CA LYS A 258 -7.61 -1.06 16.91
C LYS A 258 -7.69 -0.94 18.45
N SER A 259 -8.78 -1.37 19.06
CA SER A 259 -9.00 -1.29 20.50
C SER A 259 -8.60 -2.57 21.27
N ALA A 260 -8.35 -3.67 20.57
CA ALA A 260 -7.92 -4.95 21.12
C ALA A 260 -6.42 -4.97 21.44
#